data_1870ce294266f91ec6f89c30a9966dfb
#
_entry.id   1870ce294266f91ec6f89c30a9966dfb
#
_cell.length_a   1.000
_cell.length_b   1.000
_cell.length_c   1.000
_cell.angle_alpha   90.00
_cell.angle_beta   90.00
_cell.angle_gamma   90.00
#
_symmetry.space_group_name_H-M   'P 1'
#
loop_
_entity.id
_entity.type
_entity.pdbx_description
1 polymer ?
#
loop_
_entity_poly.entity_id
_entity_poly.type
_entity_poly.pdbx_seq_one_letter_code
_entity_poly.pdbx_strand_id
1 'polypeptide(L)'
;MRFILSTYCLLFSLCSYSGFAQHILFYNVENLFDTLHDRGKNDFDFTPNGAYSYASPTYFLKIRQTARALRCAMNTTEHTIDIIAVAEVENRTVLLDLAKHKAIRNFGPWQIIHFDSPDRRGIDCGALINLSTTRVILSKPITYSSGNFKTRDALLLVSRSASQKDSIDLTSVIVHLPSKRGGALKSAPFRKKALLAVLAELECDSAQNQLIVGDFNDVSTADYFQNIIDSGWTAPSFSHPKNINGTYKFQGRWQHIDLALYRSKR
;
A
#
# COMPACT_ATOMS: atom_id res chain seq x y z
N MET A 1 -1.67 -11.13 27.27
CA MET A 1 -2.02 -11.79 25.99
C MET A 1 -0.99 -11.30 24.96
N ARG A 2 -0.05 -12.17 24.55
CA ARG A 2 0.99 -11.78 23.58
C ARG A 2 0.34 -11.76 22.21
N PHE A 3 0.12 -10.57 21.63
CA PHE A 3 -0.19 -10.40 20.21
C PHE A 3 1.09 -10.76 19.44
N ILE A 4 1.10 -11.92 18.83
CA ILE A 4 2.08 -12.23 17.78
C ILE A 4 1.58 -11.45 16.56
N LEU A 5 2.17 -10.26 16.35
CA LEU A 5 1.99 -9.48 15.14
C LEU A 5 2.61 -10.28 13.99
N SER A 6 1.79 -10.97 13.24
CA SER A 6 2.20 -11.69 12.03
C SER A 6 2.28 -10.67 10.91
N THR A 7 3.44 -10.03 10.79
CA THR A 7 3.74 -9.03 9.76
C THR A 7 4.11 -9.76 8.48
N TYR A 8 3.28 -9.64 7.45
CA TYR A 8 3.58 -10.15 6.12
C TYR A 8 3.80 -8.99 5.17
N CYS A 9 4.98 -9.02 4.58
CA CYS A 9 5.37 -8.14 3.49
C CYS A 9 5.23 -8.86 2.16
N LEU A 10 4.59 -8.22 1.22
CA LEU A 10 4.47 -8.69 -0.15
C LEU A 10 5.62 -8.07 -0.96
N LEU A 11 6.58 -8.90 -1.39
CA LEU A 11 7.70 -8.48 -2.21
C LEU A 11 7.42 -8.84 -3.67
N PHE A 12 7.42 -7.84 -4.57
CA PHE A 12 7.31 -8.05 -5.99
C PHE A 12 8.62 -7.70 -6.70
N SER A 13 9.12 -8.63 -7.50
CA SER A 13 10.20 -8.40 -8.45
C SER A 13 9.64 -8.52 -9.86
N LEU A 14 9.67 -7.43 -10.62
CA LEU A 14 9.33 -7.42 -12.03
C LEU A 14 10.59 -7.64 -12.84
N CYS A 15 10.75 -8.83 -13.43
CA CYS A 15 11.78 -9.12 -14.41
C CYS A 15 11.30 -8.71 -15.80
N SER A 16 11.84 -7.63 -16.37
CA SER A 16 11.73 -7.30 -17.78
C SER A 16 13.02 -7.70 -18.49
N TYR A 17 12.89 -8.12 -19.73
CA TYR A 17 14.02 -8.44 -20.63
C TYR A 17 15.05 -7.31 -20.63
N SER A 18 16.29 -7.64 -20.30
CA SER A 18 17.45 -6.76 -20.15
C SER A 18 17.30 -5.62 -19.12
N GLY A 19 17.34 -5.99 -17.85
CA GLY A 19 18.21 -5.31 -16.94
C GLY A 19 17.68 -4.60 -15.74
N PHE A 20 16.44 -4.13 -15.53
CA PHE A 20 16.19 -3.45 -14.23
C PHE A 20 14.76 -3.62 -13.74
N ALA A 21 14.60 -4.54 -12.79
CA ALA A 21 13.39 -4.69 -12.00
C ALA A 21 13.37 -3.61 -10.90
N GLN A 22 12.22 -2.95 -10.67
CA GLN A 22 11.98 -2.18 -9.45
C GLN A 22 11.42 -3.12 -8.37
N HIS A 23 11.97 -3.02 -7.17
CA HIS A 23 11.56 -3.81 -6.02
C HIS A 23 10.62 -2.99 -5.14
N ILE A 24 9.37 -3.45 -5.05
CA ILE A 24 8.30 -2.76 -4.32
C ILE A 24 7.90 -3.60 -3.13
N LEU A 25 7.91 -2.99 -1.94
CA LEU A 25 7.44 -3.55 -0.70
C LEU A 25 6.10 -2.91 -0.34
N PHE A 26 5.03 -3.71 -0.24
CA PHE A 26 3.75 -3.21 0.29
C PHE A 26 3.55 -3.65 1.73
N TYR A 27 3.02 -2.74 2.56
CA TYR A 27 2.65 -3.02 3.93
C TYR A 27 1.45 -2.20 4.39
N ASN A 28 0.36 -2.84 4.80
CA ASN A 28 -0.71 -2.17 5.56
C ASN A 28 -0.21 -1.99 7.00
N VAL A 29 -0.04 -0.74 7.44
CA VAL A 29 0.55 -0.40 8.73
C VAL A 29 -0.46 -0.42 9.89
N GLU A 30 -1.72 -0.77 9.61
CA GLU A 30 -2.80 -0.92 10.61
C GLU A 30 -3.00 0.33 11.49
N ASN A 31 -3.56 1.40 10.91
CA ASN A 31 -3.90 2.64 11.62
C ASN A 31 -2.68 3.34 12.23
N LEU A 32 -1.77 3.83 11.39
CA LEU A 32 -0.67 4.67 11.83
C LEU A 32 -1.15 6.13 11.91
N PHE A 33 -1.69 6.50 13.07
CA PHE A 33 -2.11 7.84 13.43
C PHE A 33 -1.00 8.55 14.21
N ASP A 34 -1.02 9.89 14.18
CA ASP A 34 -0.33 10.69 15.20
C ASP A 34 -1.20 10.81 16.47
N THR A 35 -0.99 11.81 17.30
CA THR A 35 -1.73 11.96 18.56
C THR A 35 -2.69 13.15 18.56
N LEU A 36 -2.87 13.78 17.40
CA LEU A 36 -3.69 14.97 17.24
C LEU A 36 -5.02 14.61 16.55
N HIS A 37 -6.06 15.35 16.87
CA HIS A 37 -7.36 15.18 16.21
C HIS A 37 -7.48 16.10 15.00
N ASP A 38 -7.71 15.53 13.83
CA ASP A 38 -7.94 16.26 12.60
C ASP A 38 -9.41 16.70 12.46
N ARG A 39 -9.60 17.99 12.23
CA ARG A 39 -10.94 18.54 12.08
C ARG A 39 -11.71 17.86 10.95
N GLY A 40 -12.87 17.28 11.30
CA GLY A 40 -13.76 16.62 10.33
C GLY A 40 -13.41 15.16 10.03
N LYS A 41 -12.45 14.61 10.76
CA LYS A 41 -12.12 13.17 10.73
C LYS A 41 -12.65 12.45 11.99
N ASN A 42 -12.84 11.15 11.89
CA ASN A 42 -13.25 10.28 12.98
C ASN A 42 -12.03 9.55 13.58
N ASP A 43 -11.03 10.30 13.97
CA ASP A 43 -9.73 9.85 14.47
C ASP A 43 -9.54 10.11 15.98
N PHE A 44 -10.52 10.75 16.64
CA PHE A 44 -10.45 11.12 18.06
C PHE A 44 -10.05 9.96 18.97
N ASP A 45 -10.42 8.72 18.63
CA ASP A 45 -10.04 7.53 19.39
C ASP A 45 -8.51 7.32 19.45
N PHE A 46 -7.77 7.88 18.49
CA PHE A 46 -6.30 7.85 18.40
C PHE A 46 -5.64 9.09 19.03
N THR A 47 -6.31 9.77 19.94
CA THR A 47 -5.74 10.88 20.73
C THR A 47 -5.51 10.47 22.17
N PRO A 48 -4.74 11.25 22.95
CA PRO A 48 -4.54 10.98 24.38
C PRO A 48 -5.84 10.89 25.19
N ASN A 49 -6.87 11.62 24.76
CA ASN A 49 -8.18 11.66 25.42
C ASN A 49 -9.23 10.75 24.76
N GLY A 50 -8.84 10.05 23.70
CA GLY A 50 -9.70 9.12 22.97
C GLY A 50 -9.75 7.72 23.60
N ALA A 51 -10.55 6.84 22.99
CA ALA A 51 -10.81 5.50 23.52
C ALA A 51 -9.53 4.64 23.68
N TYR A 52 -8.50 4.87 22.85
CA TYR A 52 -7.24 4.12 22.93
C TYR A 52 -6.19 4.77 23.82
N SER A 53 -6.47 5.94 24.42
CA SER A 53 -5.49 6.73 25.20
C SER A 53 -4.15 6.85 24.44
N TYR A 54 -4.26 7.20 23.14
CA TYR A 54 -3.16 7.13 22.19
C TYR A 54 -2.26 8.36 22.32
N ALA A 55 -1.30 8.27 23.26
CA ALA A 55 -0.35 9.33 23.56
C ALA A 55 1.00 9.09 22.87
N SER A 56 1.90 10.08 22.94
CA SER A 56 3.23 10.02 22.31
C SER A 56 4.00 8.73 22.56
N PRO A 57 4.03 8.12 23.77
CA PRO A 57 4.73 6.84 23.96
C PRO A 57 4.17 5.71 23.09
N THR A 58 2.84 5.65 22.94
CA THR A 58 2.14 4.64 22.11
C THR A 58 2.42 4.90 20.63
N TYR A 59 2.36 6.16 20.20
CA TYR A 59 2.70 6.59 18.86
C TYR A 59 4.13 6.17 18.47
N PHE A 60 5.14 6.55 19.26
CA PHE A 60 6.52 6.18 18.97
C PHE A 60 6.80 4.68 19.11
N LEU A 61 6.04 3.98 19.93
CA LEU A 61 6.09 2.51 19.94
C LEU A 61 5.58 1.93 18.61
N LYS A 62 4.47 2.46 18.07
CA LYS A 62 3.90 2.05 16.78
C LYS A 62 4.87 2.34 15.63
N ILE A 63 5.43 3.56 15.55
CA ILE A 63 6.50 3.91 14.60
C ILE A 63 7.66 2.93 14.66
N ARG A 64 8.15 2.63 15.87
CA ARG A 64 9.26 1.69 16.08
C ARG A 64 8.93 0.28 15.60
N GLN A 65 7.73 -0.22 15.90
CA GLN A 65 7.31 -1.56 15.50
C GLN A 65 7.16 -1.66 13.98
N THR A 66 6.52 -0.67 13.35
CA THR A 66 6.36 -0.56 11.90
C THR A 66 7.73 -0.50 11.20
N ALA A 67 8.62 0.37 11.67
CA ALA A 67 9.96 0.49 11.10
C ALA A 67 10.78 -0.82 11.22
N ARG A 68 10.64 -1.55 12.34
CA ARG A 68 11.28 -2.86 12.52
C ARG A 68 10.71 -3.92 11.59
N ALA A 69 9.39 -3.91 11.39
CA ALA A 69 8.73 -4.82 10.46
C ALA A 69 9.21 -4.59 9.02
N LEU A 70 9.23 -3.34 8.57
CA LEU A 70 9.77 -2.95 7.26
C LEU A 70 11.24 -3.38 7.10
N ARG A 71 12.08 -3.11 8.10
CA ARG A 71 13.47 -3.56 8.08
C ARG A 71 13.59 -5.08 7.97
N CYS A 72 12.79 -5.81 8.73
CA CYS A 72 12.79 -7.27 8.66
C CYS A 72 12.48 -7.73 7.23
N ALA A 73 11.45 -7.16 6.61
CA ALA A 73 11.08 -7.46 5.24
C ALA A 73 12.17 -7.10 4.23
N MET A 74 12.76 -5.91 4.34
CA MET A 74 13.88 -5.49 3.48
C MET A 74 15.09 -6.41 3.58
N ASN A 75 15.32 -7.02 4.75
CA ASN A 75 16.41 -7.96 4.95
C ASN A 75 16.13 -9.39 4.44
N THR A 76 14.90 -9.68 3.97
CA THR A 76 14.57 -10.99 3.36
C THR A 76 14.97 -11.08 1.89
N THR A 77 15.40 -9.98 1.29
CA THR A 77 15.85 -9.92 -0.11
C THR A 77 17.29 -9.40 -0.18
N GLU A 78 18.03 -9.85 -1.19
CA GLU A 78 19.36 -9.29 -1.54
C GLU A 78 19.24 -8.00 -2.37
N HIS A 79 18.03 -7.64 -2.78
CA HIS A 79 17.77 -6.47 -3.60
C HIS A 79 17.47 -5.25 -2.76
N THR A 80 17.91 -4.09 -3.24
CA THR A 80 17.52 -2.80 -2.66
C THR A 80 16.04 -2.54 -2.93
N ILE A 81 15.28 -2.19 -1.91
CA ILE A 81 13.88 -1.77 -2.07
C ILE A 81 13.84 -0.36 -2.63
N ASP A 82 13.17 -0.20 -3.75
CA ASP A 82 13.00 1.05 -4.49
C ASP A 82 11.83 1.86 -3.94
N ILE A 83 10.73 1.17 -3.62
CA ILE A 83 9.48 1.78 -3.17
C ILE A 83 8.93 0.97 -1.99
N ILE A 84 8.67 1.66 -0.87
CA ILE A 84 7.85 1.14 0.21
C ILE A 84 6.46 1.76 0.06
N ALA A 85 5.51 0.97 -0.40
CA ALA A 85 4.10 1.33 -0.51
C ALA A 85 3.38 0.97 0.79
N VAL A 86 2.58 1.89 1.32
CA VAL A 86 1.89 1.69 2.59
C VAL A 86 0.42 2.08 2.50
N ALA A 87 -0.41 1.43 3.32
CA ALA A 87 -1.80 1.78 3.54
C ALA A 87 -2.06 2.01 5.02
N GLU A 88 -3.15 2.73 5.33
CA GLU A 88 -3.58 3.09 6.69
C GLU A 88 -2.62 4.05 7.41
N VAL A 89 -2.08 5.00 6.68
CA VAL A 89 -1.33 6.14 7.25
C VAL A 89 -2.23 7.36 7.33
N GLU A 90 -2.14 8.12 8.41
CA GLU A 90 -2.98 9.29 8.61
C GLU A 90 -2.52 10.46 7.74
N ASN A 91 -1.24 10.81 7.81
CA ASN A 91 -0.74 12.01 7.18
C ASN A 91 0.74 11.90 6.79
N ARG A 92 1.24 12.95 6.14
CA ARG A 92 2.65 13.03 5.74
C ARG A 92 3.61 13.02 6.93
N THR A 93 3.22 13.54 8.09
CA THR A 93 4.08 13.64 9.27
C THR A 93 4.42 12.25 9.82
N VAL A 94 3.44 11.35 9.92
CA VAL A 94 3.70 9.99 10.39
C VAL A 94 4.63 9.22 9.45
N LEU A 95 4.56 9.48 8.13
CA LEU A 95 5.48 8.91 7.15
C LEU A 95 6.89 9.46 7.28
N LEU A 96 7.04 10.76 7.59
CA LEU A 96 8.34 11.38 7.85
C LEU A 96 8.99 10.80 9.10
N ASP A 97 8.24 10.61 10.17
CA ASP A 97 8.75 10.01 11.41
C ASP A 97 9.14 8.55 11.20
N LEU A 98 8.36 7.82 10.41
CA LEU A 98 8.70 6.46 10.01
C LEU A 98 10.01 6.43 9.19
N ALA A 99 10.14 7.29 8.17
CA ALA A 99 11.32 7.37 7.31
C ALA A 99 12.60 7.74 8.07
N LYS A 100 12.48 8.63 9.08
CA LYS A 100 13.59 9.06 9.95
C LYS A 100 14.00 8.01 10.97
N HIS A 101 13.16 6.99 11.22
CA HIS A 101 13.46 6.00 12.25
C HIS A 101 14.74 5.21 11.92
N LYS A 102 15.61 5.01 12.95
CA LYS A 102 16.95 4.39 12.80
C LYS A 102 16.94 3.00 12.14
N ALA A 103 15.81 2.28 12.17
CA ALA A 103 15.71 0.96 11.56
C ALA A 103 15.68 1.01 10.04
N ILE A 104 15.16 2.09 9.42
CA ILE A 104 15.00 2.17 7.96
C ILE A 104 15.68 3.39 7.31
N ARG A 105 16.04 4.42 8.06
CA ARG A 105 16.62 5.65 7.49
C ARG A 105 17.86 5.42 6.63
N ASN A 106 18.67 4.42 6.96
CA ASN A 106 19.92 4.13 6.25
C ASN A 106 19.72 3.32 4.95
N PHE A 107 18.49 2.86 4.67
CA PHE A 107 18.10 2.22 3.40
C PHE A 107 17.64 3.25 2.35
N GLY A 108 17.42 4.52 2.74
CA GLY A 108 17.12 5.64 1.86
C GLY A 108 18.38 6.35 1.35
N PRO A 109 18.28 7.61 0.90
CA PRO A 109 17.30 8.62 1.32
C PRO A 109 15.87 8.42 0.78
N TRP A 110 14.87 8.75 1.62
CA TRP A 110 13.46 8.53 1.31
C TRP A 110 12.75 9.83 0.93
N GLN A 111 12.11 9.85 -0.25
CA GLN A 111 11.10 10.84 -0.61
C GLN A 111 9.74 10.33 -0.18
N ILE A 112 8.93 11.18 0.47
CA ILE A 112 7.57 10.85 0.89
C ILE A 112 6.58 11.32 -0.17
N ILE A 113 5.71 10.40 -0.62
CA ILE A 113 4.55 10.70 -1.46
C ILE A 113 3.30 10.38 -0.64
N HIS A 114 2.44 11.38 -0.47
CA HIS A 114 1.18 11.27 0.27
C HIS A 114 0.21 12.36 -0.20
N PHE A 115 -1.06 12.01 -0.27
CA PHE A 115 -2.18 12.91 -0.53
C PHE A 115 -3.30 12.60 0.45
N ASP A 116 -3.84 13.66 1.08
CA ASP A 116 -5.01 13.53 1.94
C ASP A 116 -6.23 13.15 1.12
N SER A 117 -6.99 12.18 1.58
CA SER A 117 -8.19 11.70 0.92
C SER A 117 -9.47 12.08 1.69
N PRO A 118 -10.65 11.93 1.08
CA PRO A 118 -11.91 12.16 1.75
C PRO A 118 -12.33 11.03 2.71
N ASP A 119 -11.48 10.07 3.05
CA ASP A 119 -11.79 9.03 4.05
C ASP A 119 -12.15 9.66 5.38
N ARG A 120 -13.26 9.18 5.98
CA ARG A 120 -13.78 9.75 7.23
C ARG A 120 -12.92 9.42 8.44
N ARG A 121 -12.15 8.35 8.41
CA ARG A 121 -11.23 7.99 9.50
C ARG A 121 -9.92 8.76 9.40
N GLY A 122 -9.63 9.37 8.25
CA GLY A 122 -8.36 10.05 8.00
C GLY A 122 -7.21 9.06 7.73
N ILE A 123 -7.45 7.97 7.02
CA ILE A 123 -6.40 7.04 6.62
C ILE A 123 -6.23 7.01 5.12
N ASP A 124 -4.99 6.97 4.67
CA ASP A 124 -4.61 7.12 3.27
C ASP A 124 -3.63 6.04 2.81
N CYS A 125 -3.36 6.04 1.50
CA CYS A 125 -2.22 5.38 0.91
C CYS A 125 -1.03 6.34 0.84
N GLY A 126 0.18 5.79 1.01
CA GLY A 126 1.40 6.57 0.91
C GLY A 126 2.56 5.76 0.37
N ALA A 127 3.67 6.43 0.07
CA ALA A 127 4.89 5.76 -0.37
C ALA A 127 6.14 6.46 0.15
N LEU A 128 7.19 5.64 0.44
CA LEU A 128 8.55 6.07 0.64
C LEU A 128 9.36 5.63 -0.58
N ILE A 129 9.93 6.56 -1.30
CA ILE A 129 10.69 6.33 -2.53
C ILE A 129 12.18 6.44 -2.23
N ASN A 130 12.95 5.44 -2.57
CA ASN A 130 14.40 5.45 -2.43
C ASN A 130 15.03 6.32 -3.52
N LEU A 131 15.46 7.52 -3.17
CA LEU A 131 16.06 8.47 -4.12
C LEU A 131 17.41 8.03 -4.68
N SER A 132 18.07 7.04 -4.06
CA SER A 132 19.32 6.49 -4.58
C SER A 132 19.08 5.59 -5.81
N THR A 133 17.90 5.01 -5.96
CA THR A 133 17.59 4.03 -7.01
C THR A 133 16.42 4.44 -7.90
N THR A 134 15.58 5.39 -7.47
CA THR A 134 14.29 5.68 -8.12
C THR A 134 14.05 7.18 -8.23
N ARG A 135 13.55 7.59 -9.39
CA ARG A 135 13.03 8.95 -9.65
C ARG A 135 11.52 8.89 -9.82
N VAL A 136 10.81 9.81 -9.16
CA VAL A 136 9.38 10.04 -9.38
C VAL A 136 9.21 10.95 -10.56
N ILE A 137 8.44 10.52 -11.55
CA ILE A 137 8.07 11.30 -12.75
C ILE A 137 6.75 12.00 -12.50
N LEU A 138 5.76 11.28 -11.96
CA LEU A 138 4.43 11.78 -11.65
C LEU A 138 3.89 11.09 -10.41
N SER A 139 3.15 11.82 -9.59
CA SER A 139 2.32 11.23 -8.54
C SER A 139 1.00 11.99 -8.42
N LYS A 140 -0.11 11.28 -8.26
CA LYS A 140 -1.44 11.88 -8.07
C LYS A 140 -2.39 10.92 -7.34
N PRO A 141 -3.42 11.45 -6.66
CA PRO A 141 -4.49 10.60 -6.14
C PRO A 141 -5.41 10.14 -7.29
N ILE A 142 -6.00 8.96 -7.15
CA ILE A 142 -7.14 8.48 -7.96
C ILE A 142 -8.35 8.46 -7.04
N THR A 143 -9.26 9.39 -7.26
CA THR A 143 -10.46 9.54 -6.43
C THR A 143 -11.61 8.71 -6.98
N TYR A 144 -12.20 7.88 -6.14
CA TYR A 144 -13.42 7.13 -6.44
C TYR A 144 -14.55 7.37 -5.42
N SER A 145 -14.35 8.31 -4.51
CA SER A 145 -15.40 8.83 -3.64
C SER A 145 -16.49 9.56 -4.47
N SER A 146 -17.75 9.37 -4.12
CA SER A 146 -18.86 10.05 -4.80
C SER A 146 -20.05 10.25 -3.85
N GLY A 147 -20.66 11.43 -3.90
CA GLY A 147 -21.78 11.79 -3.04
C GLY A 147 -21.45 11.58 -1.55
N ASN A 148 -22.28 10.80 -0.86
CA ASN A 148 -22.10 10.46 0.55
C ASN A 148 -21.09 9.32 0.79
N PHE A 149 -20.66 8.63 -0.25
CA PHE A 149 -19.63 7.59 -0.16
C PHE A 149 -18.24 8.24 -0.14
N LYS A 150 -17.66 8.37 1.05
CA LYS A 150 -16.33 8.90 1.30
C LYS A 150 -15.41 7.76 1.72
N THR A 151 -14.30 7.64 1.01
CA THR A 151 -13.27 6.60 1.25
C THR A 151 -11.91 7.15 0.81
N ARG A 152 -10.83 6.44 1.16
CA ARG A 152 -9.48 6.80 0.73
C ARG A 152 -9.31 6.66 -0.76
N ASP A 153 -8.51 7.56 -1.31
CA ASP A 153 -8.08 7.53 -2.70
C ASP A 153 -6.97 6.47 -2.90
N ALA A 154 -6.82 5.99 -4.12
CA ALA A 154 -5.60 5.27 -4.48
C ALA A 154 -4.49 6.27 -4.82
N LEU A 155 -3.23 5.84 -4.67
CA LEU A 155 -2.06 6.64 -5.03
C LEU A 155 -1.47 6.11 -6.33
N LEU A 156 -1.53 6.90 -7.41
CA LEU A 156 -0.82 6.64 -8.65
C LEU A 156 0.59 7.23 -8.56
N LEU A 157 1.57 6.44 -8.97
CA LEU A 157 2.97 6.79 -9.01
C LEU A 157 3.59 6.32 -10.32
N VAL A 158 4.12 7.24 -11.12
CA VAL A 158 4.98 6.92 -12.26
C VAL A 158 6.43 7.10 -11.82
N SER A 159 7.21 6.04 -11.91
CA SER A 159 8.59 6.00 -11.46
C SER A 159 9.52 5.43 -12.51
N ARG A 160 10.80 5.79 -12.41
CA ARG A 160 11.88 5.35 -13.28
C ARG A 160 13.11 5.01 -12.46
N SER A 161 13.90 4.02 -12.87
CA SER A 161 15.20 3.75 -12.25
C SER A 161 16.12 4.96 -12.38
N ALA A 162 16.81 5.34 -11.30
CA ALA A 162 17.75 6.45 -11.29
C ALA A 162 19.07 6.13 -12.01
N SER A 163 19.40 4.85 -12.15
CA SER A 163 20.71 4.38 -12.66
C SER A 163 20.82 4.34 -14.17
N GLN A 164 19.72 4.55 -14.93
CA GLN A 164 19.74 4.39 -16.40
C GLN A 164 18.98 5.50 -17.13
N LYS A 165 19.61 6.00 -18.23
CA LYS A 165 19.01 6.98 -19.13
C LYS A 165 17.82 6.43 -19.92
N ASP A 166 17.86 5.14 -20.27
CA ASP A 166 16.86 4.48 -21.14
C ASP A 166 15.95 3.51 -20.37
N SER A 167 15.78 3.74 -19.05
CA SER A 167 14.90 2.90 -18.24
C SER A 167 13.44 3.13 -18.57
N ILE A 168 12.67 2.05 -18.65
CA ILE A 168 11.23 2.07 -18.91
C ILE A 168 10.50 2.54 -17.65
N ASP A 169 9.49 3.39 -17.83
CA ASP A 169 8.64 3.84 -16.74
C ASP A 169 7.77 2.70 -16.21
N LEU A 170 7.64 2.65 -14.89
CA LEU A 170 6.66 1.82 -14.20
C LEU A 170 5.56 2.73 -13.63
N THR A 171 4.33 2.48 -14.05
CA THR A 171 3.17 3.07 -13.39
C THR A 171 2.65 2.11 -12.34
N SER A 172 2.75 2.53 -11.08
CA SER A 172 2.26 1.78 -9.93
C SER A 172 1.05 2.48 -9.34
N VAL A 173 0.01 1.72 -9.00
CA VAL A 173 -1.13 2.22 -8.22
C VAL A 173 -1.20 1.49 -6.90
N ILE A 174 -1.06 2.24 -5.81
CA ILE A 174 -1.18 1.74 -4.44
C ILE A 174 -2.64 1.87 -4.03
N VAL A 175 -3.27 0.75 -3.68
CA VAL A 175 -4.69 0.71 -3.34
C VAL A 175 -4.92 0.27 -1.90
N HIS A 176 -5.96 0.82 -1.29
CA HIS A 176 -6.59 0.28 -0.11
C HIS A 176 -8.11 0.33 -0.32
N LEU A 177 -8.66 -0.72 -0.90
CA LEU A 177 -10.06 -0.78 -1.30
C LEU A 177 -11.01 -0.79 -0.11
N PRO A 178 -12.30 -0.42 -0.29
CA PRO A 178 -13.29 -0.42 0.78
C PRO A 178 -13.38 -1.75 1.53
N SER A 179 -13.32 -1.70 2.86
CA SER A 179 -13.30 -2.90 3.71
C SER A 179 -14.64 -3.66 3.67
N LYS A 180 -14.62 -4.93 4.12
CA LYS A 180 -15.82 -5.76 4.28
C LYS A 180 -16.68 -5.37 5.50
N ARG A 181 -16.36 -4.25 6.17
CA ARG A 181 -17.10 -3.77 7.35
C ARG A 181 -18.55 -3.49 6.97
N GLY A 182 -19.49 -4.02 7.75
CA GLY A 182 -20.92 -3.93 7.43
C GLY A 182 -21.43 -5.02 6.48
N GLY A 183 -20.57 -5.95 6.07
CA GLY A 183 -20.93 -7.12 5.25
C GLY A 183 -20.22 -7.17 3.90
N ALA A 184 -19.69 -8.35 3.57
CA ALA A 184 -18.91 -8.56 2.35
C ALA A 184 -19.72 -8.27 1.09
N LEU A 185 -20.98 -8.75 1.01
CA LEU A 185 -21.86 -8.53 -0.14
C LEU A 185 -22.25 -7.06 -0.32
N LYS A 186 -22.53 -6.34 0.79
CA LYS A 186 -22.89 -4.92 0.72
C LYS A 186 -21.72 -4.05 0.26
N SER A 187 -20.50 -4.41 0.61
CA SER A 187 -19.31 -3.63 0.27
C SER A 187 -18.66 -4.01 -1.07
N ALA A 188 -18.96 -5.19 -1.64
CA ALA A 188 -18.40 -5.64 -2.91
C ALA A 188 -18.62 -4.66 -4.09
N PRO A 189 -19.80 -4.03 -4.29
CA PRO A 189 -19.98 -3.04 -5.36
C PRO A 189 -19.06 -1.83 -5.23
N PHE A 190 -18.74 -1.39 -4.01
CA PHE A 190 -17.84 -0.27 -3.77
C PHE A 190 -16.39 -0.63 -4.10
N ARG A 191 -15.93 -1.84 -3.75
CA ARG A 191 -14.60 -2.33 -4.14
C ARG A 191 -14.49 -2.45 -5.64
N LYS A 192 -15.49 -3.04 -6.31
CA LYS A 192 -15.55 -3.14 -7.77
C LYS A 192 -15.47 -1.75 -8.42
N LYS A 193 -16.27 -0.78 -7.95
CA LYS A 193 -16.26 0.59 -8.46
C LYS A 193 -14.89 1.25 -8.31
N ALA A 194 -14.26 1.13 -7.14
CA ALA A 194 -12.95 1.67 -6.88
C ALA A 194 -11.89 1.06 -7.82
N LEU A 195 -11.90 -0.25 -7.99
CA LEU A 195 -10.96 -0.94 -8.88
C LEU A 195 -11.18 -0.58 -10.35
N LEU A 196 -12.43 -0.43 -10.80
CA LEU A 196 -12.73 0.03 -12.16
C LEU A 196 -12.22 1.47 -12.40
N ALA A 197 -12.29 2.35 -11.41
CA ALA A 197 -11.71 3.69 -11.53
C ALA A 197 -10.19 3.66 -11.68
N VAL A 198 -9.51 2.78 -10.94
CA VAL A 198 -8.06 2.55 -11.07
C VAL A 198 -7.72 2.01 -12.46
N LEU A 199 -8.48 1.02 -12.96
CA LEU A 199 -8.26 0.45 -14.29
C LEU A 199 -8.47 1.48 -15.40
N ALA A 200 -9.53 2.29 -15.30
CA ALA A 200 -9.79 3.37 -16.27
C ALA A 200 -8.65 4.39 -16.34
N GLU A 201 -8.06 4.75 -15.20
CA GLU A 201 -6.89 5.63 -15.15
C GLU A 201 -5.67 4.99 -15.84
N LEU A 202 -5.45 3.69 -15.61
CA LEU A 202 -4.34 2.94 -16.20
C LEU A 202 -4.53 2.66 -17.70
N GLU A 203 -5.75 2.62 -18.20
CA GLU A 203 -5.99 2.51 -19.66
C GLU A 203 -5.59 3.78 -20.40
N CYS A 204 -5.73 4.95 -19.77
CA CYS A 204 -5.29 6.23 -20.32
C CYS A 204 -3.78 6.44 -20.22
N ASP A 205 -3.08 5.63 -19.41
CA ASP A 205 -1.64 5.72 -19.21
C ASP A 205 -0.87 5.02 -20.35
N SER A 206 0.14 5.68 -20.88
CA SER A 206 0.99 5.16 -21.96
C SER A 206 2.13 4.26 -21.46
N ALA A 207 2.32 4.12 -20.14
CA ALA A 207 3.41 3.31 -19.60
C ALA A 207 3.31 1.85 -20.04
N GLN A 208 4.45 1.30 -20.44
CA GLN A 208 4.55 -0.08 -20.90
C GLN A 208 4.32 -1.08 -19.76
N ASN A 209 4.79 -0.77 -18.55
CA ASN A 209 4.66 -1.61 -17.37
C ASN A 209 3.74 -0.96 -16.35
N GLN A 210 2.76 -1.72 -15.88
CA GLN A 210 1.75 -1.26 -14.93
C GLN A 210 1.60 -2.26 -13.78
N LEU A 211 1.46 -1.73 -12.54
CA LEU A 211 1.30 -2.50 -11.32
C LEU A 211 0.15 -1.90 -10.50
N ILE A 212 -0.73 -2.76 -9.98
CA ILE A 212 -1.66 -2.40 -8.91
C ILE A 212 -1.25 -3.23 -7.70
N VAL A 213 -0.94 -2.59 -6.58
CA VAL A 213 -0.50 -3.27 -5.36
C VAL A 213 -1.20 -2.67 -4.15
N GLY A 214 -1.58 -3.50 -3.18
CA GLY A 214 -2.21 -2.98 -1.98
C GLY A 214 -3.12 -3.95 -1.26
N ASP A 215 -3.87 -3.40 -0.30
CA ASP A 215 -4.96 -4.08 0.38
C ASP A 215 -6.24 -3.97 -0.44
N PHE A 216 -6.59 -5.06 -1.10
CA PHE A 216 -7.82 -5.14 -1.89
C PHE A 216 -9.06 -5.41 -1.03
N ASN A 217 -8.88 -5.71 0.26
CA ASN A 217 -9.95 -6.11 1.17
C ASN A 217 -10.84 -7.22 0.60
N ASP A 218 -10.32 -8.00 -0.35
CA ASP A 218 -10.97 -9.16 -0.95
C ASP A 218 -9.95 -10.16 -1.48
N VAL A 219 -10.42 -11.37 -1.73
CA VAL A 219 -9.58 -12.46 -2.26
C VAL A 219 -9.58 -12.43 -3.79
N SER A 220 -8.49 -12.92 -4.40
CA SER A 220 -8.35 -12.98 -5.87
C SER A 220 -9.39 -13.87 -6.57
N THR A 221 -10.11 -14.69 -5.81
CA THR A 221 -11.20 -15.53 -6.33
C THR A 221 -12.56 -14.85 -6.38
N ALA A 222 -12.67 -13.56 -6.00
CA ALA A 222 -13.91 -12.81 -6.17
C ALA A 222 -14.21 -12.59 -7.65
N ASP A 223 -15.49 -12.73 -8.05
CA ASP A 223 -15.93 -12.78 -9.46
C ASP A 223 -15.40 -11.64 -10.32
N TYR A 224 -15.27 -10.43 -9.76
CA TYR A 224 -14.78 -9.29 -10.53
C TYR A 224 -13.27 -9.34 -10.83
N PHE A 225 -12.47 -10.17 -10.11
CA PHE A 225 -11.05 -10.36 -10.42
C PHE A 225 -10.83 -11.16 -11.69
N GLN A 226 -11.68 -12.14 -11.99
CA GLN A 226 -11.53 -12.92 -13.21
C GLN A 226 -11.58 -12.04 -14.46
N ASN A 227 -12.51 -11.08 -14.52
CA ASN A 227 -12.60 -10.12 -15.61
C ASN A 227 -11.32 -9.29 -15.79
N ILE A 228 -10.62 -9.02 -14.70
CA ILE A 228 -9.34 -8.26 -14.73
C ILE A 228 -8.23 -9.15 -15.30
N ILE A 229 -8.14 -10.39 -14.86
CA ILE A 229 -7.17 -11.35 -15.40
C ILE A 229 -7.43 -11.56 -16.91
N ASP A 230 -8.68 -11.73 -17.32
CA ASP A 230 -9.09 -11.90 -18.72
C ASP A 230 -8.74 -10.67 -19.58
N SER A 231 -8.61 -9.47 -18.97
CA SER A 231 -8.18 -8.24 -19.65
C SER A 231 -6.64 -8.07 -19.70
N GLY A 232 -5.88 -9.13 -19.45
CA GLY A 232 -4.42 -9.17 -19.63
C GLY A 232 -3.61 -8.81 -18.39
N TRP A 233 -4.24 -8.73 -17.22
CA TRP A 233 -3.52 -8.58 -15.95
C TRP A 233 -3.11 -9.95 -15.41
N THR A 234 -1.96 -9.99 -14.77
CA THR A 234 -1.41 -11.21 -14.14
C THR A 234 -1.32 -10.99 -12.63
N ALA A 235 -1.83 -11.94 -11.86
CA ALA A 235 -1.57 -12.03 -10.43
C ALA A 235 -0.35 -12.93 -10.22
N PRO A 236 0.75 -12.43 -9.63
CA PRO A 236 1.90 -13.28 -9.35
C PRO A 236 1.56 -14.34 -8.31
N SER A 237 2.25 -15.46 -8.39
CA SER A 237 2.17 -16.50 -7.36
C SER A 237 2.87 -16.04 -6.09
N PHE A 238 2.32 -16.42 -4.95
CA PHE A 238 2.91 -16.13 -3.65
C PHE A 238 3.68 -17.34 -3.12
N SER A 239 4.89 -17.10 -2.58
CA SER A 239 5.54 -18.07 -1.72
C SER A 239 5.30 -17.69 -0.25
N HIS A 240 4.86 -18.65 0.55
CA HIS A 240 4.60 -18.43 1.97
C HIS A 240 5.53 -19.27 2.83
N PRO A 241 5.93 -18.77 4.02
CA PRO A 241 6.52 -19.60 5.04
C PRO A 241 5.57 -20.76 5.40
N LYS A 242 6.13 -21.91 5.76
CA LYS A 242 5.33 -23.06 6.22
C LYS A 242 4.35 -22.62 7.31
N ASN A 243 3.08 -23.01 7.17
CA ASN A 243 1.96 -22.72 8.09
C ASN A 243 1.29 -21.34 7.99
N ILE A 244 1.59 -20.53 6.97
CA ILE A 244 0.93 -19.25 6.75
C ILE A 244 0.43 -19.21 5.33
N ASN A 245 -0.91 -19.15 5.18
CA ASN A 245 -1.59 -19.21 3.89
C ASN A 245 -2.37 -17.92 3.62
N GLY A 246 -1.82 -16.74 3.93
CA GLY A 246 -2.49 -15.47 3.69
C GLY A 246 -1.78 -14.28 4.30
N THR A 247 -2.25 -13.09 3.96
CA THR A 247 -1.76 -11.82 4.48
C THR A 247 -2.63 -11.30 5.63
N TYR A 248 -3.85 -11.83 5.76
CA TYR A 248 -4.81 -11.45 6.80
C TYR A 248 -5.45 -12.68 7.44
N LYS A 249 -5.57 -12.69 8.78
CA LYS A 249 -6.21 -13.77 9.52
C LYS A 249 -7.48 -13.29 10.21
N PHE A 250 -8.63 -13.82 9.77
CA PHE A 250 -9.92 -13.51 10.35
C PHE A 250 -10.65 -14.79 10.82
N GLN A 251 -11.14 -14.79 12.05
CA GLN A 251 -11.84 -15.93 12.66
C GLN A 251 -11.10 -17.27 12.47
N GLY A 252 -9.76 -17.24 12.65
CA GLY A 252 -8.90 -18.42 12.51
C GLY A 252 -8.54 -18.82 11.08
N ARG A 253 -9.11 -18.18 10.05
CA ARG A 253 -8.85 -18.47 8.64
C ARG A 253 -7.95 -17.41 8.02
N TRP A 254 -6.93 -17.86 7.27
CA TRP A 254 -6.06 -17.00 6.48
C TRP A 254 -6.71 -16.62 5.16
N GLN A 255 -6.55 -15.38 4.74
CA GLN A 255 -6.98 -14.85 3.45
C GLN A 255 -5.86 -14.03 2.83
N HIS A 256 -5.72 -14.08 1.50
CA HIS A 256 -4.89 -13.18 0.73
C HIS A 256 -5.73 -11.99 0.31
N ILE A 257 -5.61 -10.89 1.03
CA ILE A 257 -6.29 -9.64 0.70
C ILE A 257 -5.32 -8.54 0.28
N ASP A 258 -4.04 -8.67 0.65
CA ASP A 258 -2.97 -7.87 0.07
C ASP A 258 -2.51 -8.58 -1.19
N LEU A 259 -2.68 -7.93 -2.32
CA LEU A 259 -2.47 -8.51 -3.65
C LEU A 259 -1.60 -7.59 -4.50
N ALA A 260 -1.10 -8.14 -5.61
CA ALA A 260 -0.60 -7.36 -6.72
C ALA A 260 -1.15 -7.90 -8.03
N LEU A 261 -1.37 -6.98 -8.95
CA LEU A 261 -1.74 -7.27 -10.33
C LEU A 261 -0.76 -6.51 -11.23
N TYR A 262 -0.22 -7.19 -12.20
CA TYR A 262 0.78 -6.62 -13.09
C TYR A 262 0.37 -6.84 -14.54
N ARG A 263 0.68 -5.85 -15.39
CA ARG A 263 0.46 -5.93 -16.83
C ARG A 263 1.64 -5.27 -17.55
N SER A 264 2.13 -5.91 -18.62
CA SER A 264 3.05 -5.30 -19.58
C SER A 264 2.31 -5.12 -20.90
N LYS A 265 2.18 -3.87 -21.35
CA LYS A 265 1.65 -3.53 -22.68
C LYS A 265 2.77 -3.79 -23.70
N ARG A 266 2.57 -4.72 -24.64
CA ARG A 266 3.50 -4.99 -25.72
C ARG A 266 3.33 -4.00 -26.86
#